data_9fe1d82e7917cb922fc89d5b4f7ca150
#
_entry.id   9fe1d82e7917cb922fc89d5b4f7ca150
#
_cell.length_a   1.000
_cell.length_b   1.000
_cell.length_c   1.000
_cell.angle_alpha   90.00
_cell.angle_beta   90.00
_cell.angle_gamma   90.00
#
_symmetry.space_group_name_H-M   'P 1'
#
loop_
_entity.id
_entity.type
_entity.pdbx_description
1 polymer ?
#
loop_
_entity_poly.entity_id
_entity_poly.type
_entity_poly.pdbx_seq_one_letter_code
_entity_poly.pdbx_strand_id
1 'polypeptide(L)'
;MVTIYFDTHVFSHLYKCQEEKFHVLRRKILEHKDEFIFLYSDAHLQDLYNDPTETKFQELEFMKEIVNEYHIAYNAPVIRVEPAAPHERFQCIKPIEDTSWIDEIDPNNLSDEQIISLRNSMDIIA
;
A
#
# COMPACT_ATOMS: atom_id res chain seq x y z
N MET A 1 -9.13 2.64 20.45
CA MET A 1 -8.86 3.61 19.37
C MET A 1 -9.21 2.99 18.03
N VAL A 2 -9.90 3.71 17.17
CA VAL A 2 -10.34 3.19 15.86
C VAL A 2 -9.18 3.23 14.88
N THR A 3 -8.97 2.13 14.15
CA THR A 3 -7.99 2.04 13.07
C THR A 3 -8.69 2.21 11.73
N ILE A 4 -8.08 2.95 10.82
CA ILE A 4 -8.62 3.24 9.49
C ILE A 4 -7.58 2.88 8.44
N TYR A 5 -8.02 2.15 7.42
CA TYR A 5 -7.21 1.80 6.27
C TYR A 5 -7.88 2.32 5.01
N PHE A 6 -7.21 3.24 4.33
CA PHE A 6 -7.68 3.76 3.05
C PHE A 6 -7.00 3.04 1.89
N ASP A 7 -7.73 2.86 0.80
CA ASP A 7 -7.14 2.47 -0.48
C ASP A 7 -6.18 3.55 -1.00
N THR A 8 -5.22 3.15 -1.82
CA THR A 8 -4.27 4.06 -2.48
C THR A 8 -4.98 5.17 -3.24
N HIS A 9 -6.10 4.88 -3.90
CA HIS A 9 -6.88 5.88 -4.63
C HIS A 9 -7.39 6.99 -3.72
N VAL A 10 -7.78 6.66 -2.49
CA VAL A 10 -8.24 7.66 -1.52
C VAL A 10 -7.10 8.61 -1.16
N PHE A 11 -5.90 8.08 -0.87
CA PHE A 11 -4.74 8.92 -0.60
C PHE A 11 -4.39 9.83 -1.76
N SER A 12 -4.44 9.31 -2.98
CA SER A 12 -4.16 10.08 -4.19
C SER A 12 -5.18 11.23 -4.37
N HIS A 13 -6.46 10.97 -4.18
CA HIS A 13 -7.50 11.99 -4.25
C HIS A 13 -7.36 13.03 -3.13
N LEU A 14 -7.01 12.61 -1.92
CA LEU A 14 -6.75 13.53 -0.81
C LEU A 14 -5.56 14.43 -1.10
N TYR A 15 -4.53 13.90 -1.73
CA TYR A 15 -3.35 14.67 -2.12
C TYR A 15 -3.70 15.70 -3.20
N LYS A 16 -4.39 15.27 -4.26
CA LYS A 16 -4.76 16.14 -5.37
C LYS A 16 -5.80 17.19 -4.99
N CYS A 17 -6.69 16.85 -4.08
CA CYS A 17 -7.72 17.74 -3.53
C CYS A 17 -8.54 18.48 -4.61
N GLN A 18 -8.94 17.78 -5.66
CA GLN A 18 -9.66 18.38 -6.80
C GLN A 18 -11.18 18.47 -6.58
N GLU A 19 -11.73 17.65 -5.67
CA GLU A 19 -13.15 17.62 -5.37
C GLU A 19 -13.42 18.11 -3.95
N GLU A 20 -14.55 18.79 -3.75
CA GLU A 20 -14.94 19.35 -2.45
C GLU A 20 -15.00 18.28 -1.36
N LYS A 21 -15.52 17.10 -1.66
CA LYS A 21 -15.60 16.00 -0.68
C LYS A 21 -14.23 15.59 -0.14
N PHE A 22 -13.19 15.65 -0.97
CA PHE A 22 -11.83 15.33 -0.54
C PHE A 22 -11.17 16.46 0.25
N HIS A 23 -11.52 17.70 -0.03
CA HIS A 23 -11.13 18.84 0.83
C HIS A 23 -11.69 18.69 2.24
N VAL A 24 -12.98 18.36 2.34
CA VAL A 24 -13.64 18.16 3.64
C VAL A 24 -13.02 16.98 4.37
N LEU A 25 -12.83 15.86 3.69
CA LEU A 25 -12.24 14.65 4.28
C LEU A 25 -10.81 14.92 4.77
N ARG A 26 -9.98 15.56 3.94
CA ARG A 26 -8.60 15.91 4.31
C ARG A 26 -8.55 16.78 5.54
N ARG A 27 -9.39 17.80 5.60
CA ARG A 27 -9.47 18.68 6.76
C ARG A 27 -9.85 17.92 8.02
N LYS A 28 -10.85 17.04 7.95
CA LYS A 28 -11.28 16.22 9.08
C LYS A 28 -10.21 15.26 9.55
N ILE A 29 -9.47 14.64 8.63
CA ILE A 29 -8.36 13.75 8.95
C ILE A 29 -7.29 14.53 9.73
N LEU A 30 -6.89 15.69 9.25
CA LEU A 30 -5.85 16.51 9.88
C LEU A 30 -6.28 17.06 11.25
N GLU A 31 -7.57 17.37 11.40
CA GLU A 31 -8.11 17.83 12.69
C GLU A 31 -8.18 16.71 13.73
N HIS A 32 -8.37 15.46 13.31
CA HIS A 32 -8.64 14.32 14.20
C HIS A 32 -7.57 13.22 14.12
N LYS A 33 -6.42 13.49 13.51
CA LYS A 33 -5.40 12.47 13.30
C LYS A 33 -4.87 11.83 14.59
N ASP A 34 -4.98 12.53 15.71
CA ASP A 34 -4.56 12.02 17.01
C ASP A 34 -5.60 11.11 17.66
N GLU A 35 -6.83 11.10 17.13
CA GLU A 35 -7.93 10.29 17.64
C GLU A 35 -8.07 8.94 16.92
N PHE A 36 -7.42 8.79 15.76
CA PHE A 36 -7.48 7.60 14.91
C PHE A 36 -6.09 7.11 14.55
N ILE A 37 -5.97 5.82 14.30
CA ILE A 37 -4.75 5.24 13.74
C ILE A 37 -5.01 4.96 12.26
N PHE A 38 -4.28 5.65 11.39
CA PHE A 38 -4.33 5.43 9.96
C PHE A 38 -3.22 4.47 9.56
N LEU A 39 -3.60 3.40 8.87
CA LEU A 39 -2.70 2.30 8.52
C LEU A 39 -2.27 2.39 7.05
N TYR A 40 -1.09 1.90 6.77
CA TYR A 40 -0.64 1.68 5.39
C TYR A 40 -0.03 0.29 5.27
N SER A 41 0.12 -0.18 4.04
CA SER A 41 0.72 -1.48 3.73
C SER A 41 1.68 -1.35 2.56
N ASP A 42 2.42 -2.41 2.29
CA ASP A 42 3.29 -2.49 1.12
C ASP A 42 2.52 -2.32 -0.20
N ALA A 43 1.22 -2.64 -0.22
CA ALA A 43 0.38 -2.41 -1.39
C ALA A 43 0.31 -0.94 -1.78
N HIS A 44 0.20 -0.02 -0.81
CA HIS A 44 0.27 1.42 -1.07
C HIS A 44 1.60 1.83 -1.69
N LEU A 45 2.69 1.32 -1.14
CA LEU A 45 4.03 1.64 -1.60
C LEU A 45 4.30 1.07 -2.98
N GLN A 46 3.77 -0.12 -3.27
CA GLN A 46 3.88 -0.74 -4.58
C GLN A 46 3.15 0.07 -5.65
N ASP A 47 1.95 0.57 -5.33
CA ASP A 47 1.20 1.42 -6.24
C ASP A 47 1.95 2.73 -6.53
N LEU A 48 2.56 3.34 -5.51
CA LEU A 48 3.40 4.52 -5.69
C LEU A 48 4.66 4.22 -6.50
N TYR A 49 5.28 3.08 -6.26
CA TYR A 49 6.45 2.65 -7.02
C TYR A 49 6.14 2.53 -8.52
N ASN A 50 4.96 2.00 -8.84
CA ASN A 50 4.51 1.81 -10.22
C ASN A 50 4.01 3.10 -10.89
N ASP A 51 3.85 4.19 -10.13
CA ASP A 51 3.48 5.49 -10.69
C ASP A 51 4.66 6.04 -11.51
N PRO A 52 4.48 6.32 -12.82
CA PRO A 52 5.55 6.84 -13.65
C PRO A 52 5.89 8.31 -13.39
N THR A 53 5.05 9.03 -12.63
CA THR A 53 5.25 10.44 -12.35
C THR A 53 6.16 10.67 -11.16
N GLU A 54 6.83 11.83 -11.12
CA GLU A 54 7.67 12.21 -9.99
C GLU A 54 6.87 12.65 -8.76
N THR A 55 5.57 12.91 -8.93
CA THR A 55 4.68 13.30 -7.84
C THR A 55 4.54 12.20 -6.79
N LYS A 56 4.92 10.97 -7.11
CA LYS A 56 4.89 9.84 -6.16
C LYS A 56 5.65 10.12 -4.87
N PHE A 57 6.74 10.86 -4.92
CA PHE A 57 7.51 11.20 -3.72
C PHE A 57 6.76 12.20 -2.84
N GLN A 58 6.05 13.12 -3.46
CA GLN A 58 5.20 14.09 -2.74
C GLN A 58 3.97 13.42 -2.14
N GLU A 59 3.38 12.46 -2.86
CA GLU A 59 2.27 11.66 -2.35
C GLU A 59 2.73 10.78 -1.18
N LEU A 60 3.94 10.24 -1.24
CA LEU A 60 4.53 9.47 -0.13
C LEU A 60 4.71 10.33 1.12
N GLU A 61 5.22 11.55 0.97
CA GLU A 61 5.34 12.51 2.07
C GLU A 61 3.98 12.85 2.68
N PHE A 62 3.00 13.09 1.83
CA PHE A 62 1.64 13.37 2.27
C PHE A 62 1.04 12.19 3.04
N MET A 63 1.19 10.97 2.52
CA MET A 63 0.71 9.76 3.20
C MET A 63 1.39 9.59 4.56
N LYS A 64 2.69 9.85 4.63
CA LYS A 64 3.46 9.75 5.87
C LYS A 64 2.90 10.63 6.99
N GLU A 65 2.45 11.84 6.66
CA GLU A 65 1.86 12.74 7.66
C GLU A 65 0.59 12.18 8.28
N ILE A 66 -0.15 11.36 7.52
CA ILE A 66 -1.40 10.75 7.96
C ILE A 66 -1.16 9.45 8.71
N VAL A 67 -0.36 8.55 8.12
CA VAL A 67 -0.19 7.18 8.65
C VAL A 67 0.92 7.06 9.67
N ASN A 68 1.81 8.05 9.77
CA ASN A 68 3.00 8.01 10.62
C ASN A 68 3.82 6.74 10.32
N GLU A 69 3.96 5.83 11.29
CA GLU A 69 4.72 4.59 11.13
C GLU A 69 3.83 3.34 11.29
N TYR A 70 2.51 3.48 11.19
CA TYR A 70 1.59 2.37 11.40
C TYR A 70 1.47 1.50 10.13
N HIS A 71 2.36 0.53 10.02
CA HIS A 71 2.48 -0.39 8.89
C HIS A 71 1.77 -1.71 9.19
N ILE A 72 0.92 -2.17 8.25
CA ILE A 72 0.35 -3.51 8.30
C ILE A 72 1.32 -4.47 7.65
N ALA A 73 1.85 -5.40 8.42
CA ALA A 73 2.69 -6.48 7.93
C ALA A 73 1.91 -7.79 7.95
N TYR A 74 1.96 -8.51 6.85
CA TYR A 74 1.37 -9.84 6.75
C TYR A 74 2.47 -10.89 6.70
N ASN A 75 2.58 -11.64 7.81
CA ASN A 75 3.42 -12.83 7.89
C ASN A 75 2.49 -14.01 8.17
N ALA A 76 2.11 -14.73 7.12
CA ALA A 76 1.12 -15.80 7.22
C ALA A 76 1.38 -16.73 8.43
N PRO A 77 0.35 -17.06 9.25
CA PRO A 77 -1.05 -16.64 9.13
C PRO A 77 -1.42 -15.36 9.91
N VAL A 78 -0.46 -14.55 10.35
CA VAL A 78 -0.66 -13.44 11.27
C VAL A 78 -0.56 -12.10 10.54
N ILE A 79 -1.56 -11.23 10.80
CA ILE A 79 -1.53 -9.82 10.41
C ILE A 79 -1.13 -9.02 11.63
N ARG A 80 -0.11 -8.16 11.50
CA ARG A 80 0.37 -7.33 12.60
C ARG A 80 0.47 -5.87 12.14
N VAL A 81 0.26 -4.96 13.09
CA VAL A 81 0.64 -3.55 12.91
C VAL A 81 2.04 -3.40 13.51
N GLU A 82 3.01 -3.05 12.67
CA GLU A 82 4.40 -2.89 13.08
C GLU A 82 4.87 -1.47 12.77
N PRO A 83 5.67 -0.83 13.64
CA PRO A 83 6.22 0.47 13.32
C PRO A 83 7.22 0.36 12.17
N ALA A 84 6.94 1.09 11.08
CA ALA A 84 7.84 1.17 9.94
C ALA A 84 7.63 2.51 9.22
N ALA A 85 8.69 3.29 9.08
CA ALA A 85 8.62 4.56 8.38
C ALA A 85 8.34 4.33 6.89
N PRO A 86 7.33 5.02 6.28
CA PRO A 86 6.99 4.82 4.87
C PRO A 86 8.17 4.98 3.92
N HIS A 87 9.05 5.94 4.15
CA HIS A 87 10.24 6.16 3.32
C HIS A 87 11.22 4.98 3.35
N GLU A 88 11.48 4.46 4.53
CA GLU A 88 12.38 3.33 4.70
C GLU A 88 11.77 2.08 4.05
N ARG A 89 10.48 1.88 4.27
CA ARG A 89 9.79 0.74 3.69
C ARG A 89 9.69 0.84 2.18
N PHE A 90 9.50 2.05 1.64
CA PHE A 90 9.47 2.30 0.20
C PHE A 90 10.78 1.88 -0.48
N GLN A 91 11.91 2.09 0.15
CA GLN A 91 13.22 1.67 -0.36
C GLN A 91 13.37 0.16 -0.43
N CYS A 92 12.58 -0.57 0.36
CA CYS A 92 12.57 -2.04 0.37
C CYS A 92 11.66 -2.64 -0.70
N ILE A 93 10.80 -1.82 -1.33
CA ILE A 93 9.89 -2.30 -2.38
C ILE A 93 10.70 -2.61 -3.64
N LYS A 94 10.55 -3.84 -4.09
CA LYS A 94 11.19 -4.31 -5.32
C LYS A 94 10.22 -4.19 -6.48
N PRO A 95 10.72 -3.88 -7.70
CA PRO A 95 9.85 -3.88 -8.87
C PRO A 95 9.23 -5.27 -9.07
N ILE A 96 7.93 -5.29 -9.44
CA ILE A 96 7.24 -6.52 -9.85
C ILE A 96 7.80 -7.05 -11.18
N GLU A 97 8.86 -6.45 -11.70
CA GLU A 97 9.41 -6.73 -13.03
C GLU A 97 10.00 -8.11 -13.17
N ASP A 98 10.33 -8.78 -12.08
CA ASP A 98 10.84 -10.13 -12.16
C ASP A 98 9.68 -11.14 -12.18
N THR A 99 8.84 -11.02 -13.21
CA THR A 99 7.86 -12.04 -13.57
C THR A 99 8.44 -13.11 -14.48
N SER A 100 9.75 -13.12 -14.67
CA SER A 100 10.44 -14.11 -15.49
C SER A 100 10.17 -15.54 -15.03
N TRP A 101 9.95 -15.74 -13.74
CA TRP A 101 9.56 -17.03 -13.19
C TRP A 101 8.18 -17.49 -13.67
N ILE A 102 7.27 -16.55 -14.03
CA ILE A 102 5.94 -16.86 -14.56
C ILE A 102 6.06 -17.41 -15.98
N ASP A 103 6.98 -16.86 -16.78
CA ASP A 103 7.23 -17.30 -18.14
C ASP A 103 7.89 -18.70 -18.18
N GLU A 104 8.59 -19.05 -17.11
CA GLU A 104 9.21 -20.37 -16.94
C GLU A 104 8.23 -21.42 -16.41
N ILE A 105 7.03 -21.02 -16.00
CA ILE A 105 6.02 -21.93 -15.48
C ILE A 105 5.33 -22.63 -16.65
N ASP A 106 5.46 -23.97 -16.73
CA ASP A 106 4.63 -24.78 -17.60
C ASP A 106 3.23 -24.92 -16.99
N PRO A 107 2.17 -24.36 -17.63
CA PRO A 107 0.81 -24.44 -17.10
C PRO A 107 0.32 -25.87 -16.86
N ASN A 108 0.92 -26.85 -17.52
CA ASN A 108 0.56 -28.26 -17.39
C ASN A 108 1.31 -28.97 -16.26
N ASN A 109 2.31 -28.32 -15.64
CA ASN A 109 3.18 -28.89 -14.62
C ASN A 109 3.33 -27.98 -13.40
N LEU A 110 2.31 -27.22 -13.06
CA LEU A 110 2.33 -26.39 -11.85
C LEU A 110 2.28 -27.27 -10.60
N SER A 111 3.25 -27.07 -9.71
CA SER A 111 3.19 -27.67 -8.38
C SER A 111 2.11 -26.99 -7.54
N ASP A 112 1.62 -27.67 -6.49
CA ASP A 112 0.63 -27.11 -5.58
C ASP A 112 1.14 -25.82 -4.94
N GLU A 113 2.43 -25.73 -4.62
CA GLU A 113 3.06 -24.53 -4.07
C GLU A 113 3.04 -23.35 -5.06
N GLN A 114 3.27 -23.62 -6.35
CA GLN A 114 3.20 -22.60 -7.40
C GLN A 114 1.77 -22.08 -7.58
N ILE A 115 0.77 -22.97 -7.51
CA ILE A 115 -0.64 -22.60 -7.60
C ILE A 115 -1.03 -21.70 -6.42
N ILE A 116 -0.62 -22.04 -5.20
CA ILE A 116 -0.87 -21.25 -3.99
C ILE A 116 -0.20 -19.89 -4.09
N SER A 117 1.03 -19.84 -4.57
CA SER A 117 1.77 -18.59 -4.75
C SER A 117 1.09 -17.66 -5.77
N LEU A 118 0.61 -18.22 -6.89
CA LEU A 118 -0.15 -17.46 -7.89
C LEU A 118 -1.46 -16.93 -7.33
N ARG A 119 -2.20 -17.73 -6.56
CA ARG A 119 -3.44 -17.30 -5.90
C ARG A 119 -3.18 -16.14 -4.94
N ASN A 120 -2.16 -16.24 -4.10
CA ASN A 120 -1.81 -15.20 -3.15
C ASN A 120 -1.44 -13.90 -3.85
N SER A 121 -0.75 -13.97 -4.98
CA SER A 121 -0.43 -12.80 -5.80
C SER A 121 -1.67 -12.17 -6.42
N MET A 122 -2.64 -12.97 -6.84
CA MET A 122 -3.92 -12.47 -7.39
C MET A 122 -4.81 -11.86 -6.32
N ASP A 123 -4.84 -12.42 -5.11
CA ASP A 123 -5.62 -11.89 -3.99
C ASP A 123 -5.10 -10.53 -3.52
N ILE A 124 -3.81 -10.26 -3.65
CA ILE A 124 -3.21 -8.96 -3.35
C ILE A 124 -3.63 -7.90 -4.39
N ILE A 125 -3.89 -8.30 -5.62
CA ILE A 125 -4.28 -7.39 -6.72
C ILE A 125 -5.80 -7.12 -6.71
N ALA A 126 -6.57 -8.01 -6.14
CA ALA A 126 -8.00 -7.82 -5.97
C ALA A 126 -8.29 -6.86 -4.81
#